data_b064527ee8ce62753bde608f3f903ec8
#
_entry.id   b064527ee8ce62753bde608f3f903ec8
#
_cell.length_a   1.000
_cell.length_b   1.000
_cell.length_c   1.000
_cell.angle_alpha   90.00
_cell.angle_beta   90.00
_cell.angle_gamma   90.00
#
_symmetry.space_group_name_H-M   'P 1'
#
loop_
_entity.id
_entity.type
_entity.pdbx_description
1 polymer ?
#
loop_
_entity_poly.entity_id
_entity_poly.type
_entity_poly.pdbx_seq_one_letter_code
_entity_poly.pdbx_strand_id
1 'polypeptide(L)'
;MDYAKLRNCELFVFDMDGTLYLGDRLYDFTKELLAEIRRTGGKYLFMTNNSSKSVADYVKKLEKMGIAATREDFITSSQATAYYLHKYHEGQRLYVCGTESLKAELRREGFALTESTDDTDCIVMGDRKSVV
;
A
#
# COMPACT_ATOMS: atom_id res chain seq x y z
N MET A 1 -1.29 -8.22 -28.84
CA MET A 1 -0.46 -7.74 -27.73
C MET A 1 0.97 -8.24 -27.95
N ASP A 2 1.93 -7.34 -27.85
CA ASP A 2 3.34 -7.72 -28.04
C ASP A 2 3.95 -8.20 -26.71
N TYR A 3 3.93 -9.50 -26.50
CA TYR A 3 4.46 -10.13 -25.29
C TYR A 3 5.98 -10.00 -25.14
N ALA A 4 6.71 -9.72 -26.24
CA ALA A 4 8.15 -9.49 -26.18
C ALA A 4 8.49 -8.25 -25.36
N LYS A 5 7.68 -7.19 -25.43
CA LYS A 5 7.85 -5.99 -24.62
C LYS A 5 7.63 -6.28 -23.14
N LEU A 6 6.68 -7.15 -22.79
CA LEU A 6 6.43 -7.53 -21.40
C LEU A 6 7.59 -8.31 -20.78
N ARG A 7 8.26 -9.15 -21.57
CA ARG A 7 9.43 -9.92 -21.11
C ARG A 7 10.63 -9.03 -20.76
N ASN A 8 10.71 -7.86 -21.36
CA ASN A 8 11.80 -6.90 -21.12
C ASN A 8 11.47 -5.90 -20.01
N CYS A 9 10.31 -5.98 -19.37
CA CYS A 9 9.98 -5.13 -18.23
C CYS A 9 10.81 -5.52 -17.01
N GLU A 10 11.36 -4.53 -16.34
CA GLU A 10 12.17 -4.71 -15.15
C GLU A 10 11.36 -4.56 -13.86
N LEU A 11 10.26 -3.80 -13.92
CA LEU A 11 9.39 -3.55 -12.79
C LEU A 11 7.94 -3.89 -13.11
N PHE A 12 7.34 -4.67 -12.24
CA PHE A 12 5.93 -5.06 -12.29
C PHE A 12 5.22 -4.50 -11.06
N VAL A 13 4.13 -3.79 -11.27
CA VAL A 13 3.31 -3.28 -10.17
C VAL A 13 1.96 -3.99 -10.23
N PHE A 14 1.63 -4.69 -9.16
CA PHE A 14 0.41 -5.50 -9.06
C PHE A 14 -0.59 -4.90 -8.09
N ASP A 15 -1.83 -4.78 -8.53
CA ASP A 15 -2.95 -4.75 -7.62
C ASP A 15 -3.09 -6.12 -6.95
N MET A 16 -3.64 -6.19 -5.75
CA MET A 16 -3.70 -7.43 -4.98
C MET A 16 -5.09 -8.07 -5.01
N ASP A 17 -6.08 -7.42 -4.39
CA ASP A 17 -7.42 -7.96 -4.29
C ASP A 17 -8.07 -8.12 -5.66
N GLY A 18 -8.41 -9.36 -6.02
CA GLY A 18 -8.99 -9.68 -7.33
C GLY A 18 -7.99 -9.82 -8.47
N THR A 19 -6.69 -9.58 -8.22
CA THR A 19 -5.62 -9.71 -9.22
C THR A 19 -4.66 -10.86 -8.91
N LEU A 20 -4.17 -10.94 -7.69
CA LEU A 20 -3.25 -12.00 -7.24
C LEU A 20 -3.95 -13.07 -6.39
N TYR A 21 -5.02 -12.70 -5.73
CA TYR A 21 -5.83 -13.57 -4.90
C TYR A 21 -7.27 -13.05 -4.85
N LEU A 22 -8.17 -13.90 -4.39
CA LEU A 22 -9.54 -13.54 -4.07
C LEU A 22 -9.85 -14.03 -2.65
N GLY A 23 -10.19 -13.09 -1.76
CA GLY A 23 -10.31 -13.39 -0.33
C GLY A 23 -9.00 -13.89 0.25
N ASP A 24 -8.97 -15.10 0.77
CA ASP A 24 -7.78 -15.73 1.36
C ASP A 24 -7.12 -16.76 0.44
N ARG A 25 -7.54 -16.83 -0.81
CA ARG A 25 -7.10 -17.84 -1.76
C ARG A 25 -6.35 -17.21 -2.92
N LEU A 26 -5.08 -17.62 -3.10
CA LEU A 26 -4.29 -17.27 -4.27
C LEU A 26 -4.88 -17.86 -5.55
N TYR A 27 -4.78 -17.11 -6.64
CA TYR A 27 -4.96 -17.70 -7.97
C TYR A 27 -3.80 -18.66 -8.27
N ASP A 28 -4.06 -19.68 -9.07
CA ASP A 28 -3.10 -20.75 -9.35
C ASP A 28 -1.81 -20.25 -10.02
N PHE A 29 -1.91 -19.18 -10.79
CA PHE A 29 -0.76 -18.61 -11.52
C PHE A 29 0.14 -17.71 -10.65
N THR A 30 -0.33 -17.23 -9.50
CA THR A 30 0.32 -16.13 -8.78
C THR A 30 1.74 -16.45 -8.34
N LYS A 31 1.96 -17.59 -7.70
CA LYS A 31 3.31 -17.98 -7.23
C LYS A 31 4.29 -18.18 -8.38
N GLU A 32 3.83 -18.81 -9.44
CA GLU A 32 4.66 -19.06 -10.63
C GLU A 32 5.03 -17.75 -11.32
N LEU A 33 4.09 -16.82 -11.44
CA LEU A 33 4.33 -15.50 -12.03
C LEU A 33 5.37 -14.72 -11.24
N LEU A 34 5.22 -14.63 -9.92
CA LEU A 34 6.16 -13.90 -9.06
C LEU A 34 7.57 -14.53 -9.09
N ALA A 35 7.64 -15.85 -9.07
CA ALA A 35 8.91 -16.58 -9.19
C ALA A 35 9.59 -16.33 -10.54
N GLU A 36 8.83 -16.33 -11.64
CA GLU A 36 9.33 -16.07 -12.99
C GLU A 36 9.88 -14.65 -13.14
N ILE A 37 9.21 -13.66 -12.57
CA ILE A 37 9.69 -12.28 -12.58
C ILE A 37 11.07 -12.20 -11.90
N ARG A 38 11.23 -12.81 -10.72
CA ARG A 38 12.50 -12.81 -10.02
C ARG A 38 13.58 -13.59 -10.77
N ARG A 39 13.22 -14.72 -11.36
CA ARG A 39 14.15 -15.55 -12.15
C ARG A 39 14.75 -14.77 -13.32
N THR A 40 13.98 -13.89 -13.95
CA THR A 40 14.43 -13.07 -15.07
C THR A 40 15.10 -11.77 -14.66
N GLY A 41 15.34 -11.55 -13.38
CA GLY A 41 16.00 -10.36 -12.84
C GLY A 41 15.08 -9.14 -12.66
N GLY A 42 13.77 -9.34 -12.84
CA GLY A 42 12.79 -8.30 -12.61
C GLY A 42 12.45 -8.10 -11.13
N LYS A 43 11.78 -7.01 -10.86
CA LYS A 43 11.23 -6.67 -9.53
C LYS A 43 9.73 -6.53 -9.61
N TYR A 44 9.05 -6.75 -8.49
CA TYR A 44 7.64 -6.48 -8.38
C TYR A 44 7.30 -5.72 -7.10
N LEU A 45 6.25 -4.93 -7.19
CA LEU A 45 5.67 -4.20 -6.06
C LEU A 45 4.17 -4.50 -6.01
N PHE A 46 3.65 -4.56 -4.80
CA PHE A 46 2.22 -4.69 -4.54
C PHE A 46 1.64 -3.31 -4.28
N MET A 47 0.62 -2.93 -5.01
CA MET A 47 -0.06 -1.66 -4.85
C MET A 47 -1.47 -1.89 -4.32
N THR A 48 -1.87 -1.11 -3.32
CA THR A 48 -3.23 -1.11 -2.82
C THR A 48 -3.69 0.30 -2.48
N ASN A 49 -4.92 0.60 -2.81
CA ASN A 49 -5.61 1.81 -2.39
C ASN A 49 -6.52 1.57 -1.17
N ASN A 50 -6.49 0.38 -0.60
CA ASN A 50 -7.25 0.05 0.60
C ASN A 50 -6.53 0.62 1.84
N SER A 51 -7.04 1.73 2.36
CA SER A 51 -6.51 2.40 3.55
C SER A 51 -6.96 1.75 4.88
N SER A 52 -7.80 0.71 4.83
CA SER A 52 -8.31 0.04 6.03
C SER A 52 -7.31 -0.91 6.69
N LYS A 53 -6.28 -1.33 5.95
CA LYS A 53 -5.24 -2.25 6.43
C LYS A 53 -3.86 -1.61 6.37
N SER A 54 -3.02 -1.98 7.33
CA SER A 54 -1.61 -1.56 7.32
C SER A 54 -0.78 -2.45 6.38
N VAL A 55 0.42 -1.99 6.04
CA VAL A 55 1.39 -2.81 5.30
C VAL A 55 1.72 -4.08 6.07
N ALA A 56 1.85 -4.00 7.40
CA ALA A 56 2.10 -5.18 8.24
C ALA A 56 0.99 -6.23 8.12
N ASP A 57 -0.27 -5.81 8.03
CA ASP A 57 -1.40 -6.72 7.81
C ASP A 57 -1.31 -7.43 6.46
N TYR A 58 -0.92 -6.73 5.42
CA TYR A 58 -0.72 -7.32 4.09
C TYR A 58 0.46 -8.29 4.05
N VAL A 59 1.57 -7.96 4.70
CA VAL A 59 2.73 -8.86 4.82
C VAL A 59 2.30 -10.18 5.45
N LYS A 60 1.56 -10.13 6.56
CA LYS A 60 1.04 -11.32 7.24
C LYS A 60 0.07 -12.11 6.37
N LYS A 61 -0.82 -11.42 5.64
CA LYS A 61 -1.77 -12.06 4.75
C LYS A 61 -1.07 -12.83 3.63
N LEU A 62 -0.11 -12.20 2.98
CA LEU A 62 0.68 -12.85 1.92
C LEU A 62 1.50 -14.01 2.45
N GLU A 63 2.09 -13.88 3.64
CA GLU A 63 2.85 -14.96 4.28
C GLU A 63 1.98 -16.19 4.53
N LYS A 64 0.75 -16.01 5.01
CA LYS A 64 -0.20 -17.10 5.19
C LYS A 64 -0.56 -17.81 3.89
N MET A 65 -0.52 -17.09 2.77
CA MET A 65 -0.74 -17.64 1.44
C MET A 65 0.53 -18.21 0.79
N GLY A 66 1.66 -18.14 1.50
CA GLY A 66 2.95 -18.67 1.03
C GLY A 66 3.77 -17.73 0.17
N ILE A 67 3.49 -16.42 0.24
CA ILE A 67 4.29 -15.39 -0.44
C ILE A 67 5.07 -14.60 0.61
N ALA A 68 6.40 -14.70 0.55
CA ALA A 68 7.28 -13.88 1.38
C ALA A 68 7.32 -12.45 0.84
N ALA A 69 6.98 -11.49 1.68
CA ALA A 69 7.01 -10.08 1.34
C ALA A 69 7.51 -9.25 2.51
N THR A 70 8.11 -8.13 2.21
CA THR A 70 8.56 -7.14 3.19
C THR A 70 7.84 -5.82 2.97
N ARG A 71 7.99 -4.89 3.90
CA ARG A 71 7.39 -3.55 3.79
C ARG A 71 7.78 -2.84 2.49
N GLU A 72 9.00 -3.05 2.02
CA GLU A 72 9.54 -2.40 0.81
C GLU A 72 8.89 -2.92 -0.49
N ASP A 73 8.19 -4.03 -0.42
CA ASP A 73 7.47 -4.60 -1.58
C ASP A 73 6.10 -3.95 -1.81
N PHE A 74 5.71 -2.97 -0.99
CA PHE A 74 4.36 -2.38 -1.04
C PHE A 74 4.37 -0.91 -1.38
N ILE A 75 3.36 -0.52 -2.15
CA ILE A 75 2.95 0.88 -2.35
C ILE A 75 1.49 0.98 -1.91
N THR A 76 1.23 1.79 -0.89
CA THR A 76 -0.12 2.02 -0.39
C THR A 76 -0.57 3.45 -0.65
N SER A 77 -1.88 3.68 -0.63
CA SER A 77 -2.42 5.03 -0.69
C SER A 77 -1.94 5.90 0.48
N SER A 78 -1.74 5.30 1.65
CA SER A 78 -1.20 5.99 2.82
C SER A 78 0.24 6.48 2.60
N GLN A 79 1.08 5.64 2.00
CA GLN A 79 2.45 6.02 1.64
C GLN A 79 2.49 7.12 0.58
N ALA A 80 1.63 7.02 -0.44
CA ALA A 80 1.51 8.04 -1.47
C ALA A 80 1.03 9.38 -0.88
N THR A 81 0.08 9.32 0.04
CA THR A 81 -0.40 10.49 0.79
C THR A 81 0.73 11.11 1.61
N ALA A 82 1.47 10.31 2.35
CA ALA A 82 2.61 10.78 3.14
C ALA A 82 3.67 11.45 2.25
N TYR A 83 3.99 10.85 1.12
CA TYR A 83 4.92 11.44 0.16
C TYR A 83 4.45 12.82 -0.33
N TYR A 84 3.17 12.93 -0.70
CA TYR A 84 2.58 14.21 -1.14
C TYR A 84 2.63 15.26 -0.03
N LEU A 85 2.28 14.88 1.20
CA LEU A 85 2.28 15.78 2.34
C LEU A 85 3.70 16.26 2.69
N HIS A 86 4.70 15.39 2.64
CA HIS A 86 6.10 15.79 2.84
C HIS A 86 6.56 16.79 1.77
N LYS A 87 6.11 16.62 0.55
CA LYS A 87 6.52 17.47 -0.56
C LYS A 87 5.87 18.85 -0.52
N TYR A 88 4.60 18.93 -0.14
CA TYR A 88 3.80 20.15 -0.31
C TYR A 88 3.26 20.73 1.00
N HIS A 89 3.23 19.98 2.08
CA HIS A 89 2.60 20.34 3.35
C HIS A 89 3.46 20.00 4.56
N GLU A 90 4.76 20.07 4.41
CA GLU A 90 5.69 19.75 5.48
C GLU A 90 5.47 20.65 6.71
N GLY A 91 5.51 20.05 7.89
CA GLY A 91 5.35 20.76 9.16
C GLY A 91 3.91 21.14 9.53
N GLN A 92 2.93 20.84 8.68
CA GLN A 92 1.54 21.11 8.96
C GLN A 92 0.94 20.07 9.91
N ARG A 93 -0.03 20.50 10.71
CA ARG A 93 -0.79 19.61 11.58
C ARG A 93 -1.98 19.02 10.83
N LEU A 94 -2.13 17.71 10.93
CA LEU A 94 -3.11 16.96 10.18
C LEU A 94 -4.31 16.61 11.05
N TYR A 95 -5.51 16.87 10.56
CA TYR A 95 -6.72 16.26 11.06
C TYR A 95 -7.08 15.10 10.13
N VAL A 96 -7.08 13.87 10.66
CA VAL A 96 -7.25 12.66 9.85
C VAL A 96 -8.61 12.03 10.12
N CYS A 97 -9.44 11.99 9.08
CA CYS A 97 -10.69 11.24 9.05
C CYS A 97 -10.41 9.92 8.36
N GLY A 98 -10.17 8.87 9.14
CA GLY A 98 -9.83 7.57 8.59
C GLY A 98 -9.59 6.52 9.66
N THR A 99 -9.05 5.37 9.26
CA THR A 99 -8.76 4.26 10.16
C THR A 99 -7.61 4.60 11.12
N GLU A 100 -7.54 3.85 12.22
CA GLU A 100 -6.37 3.90 13.09
C GLU A 100 -5.09 3.46 12.35
N SER A 101 -5.20 2.56 11.38
CA SER A 101 -4.08 2.16 10.50
C SER A 101 -3.54 3.35 9.70
N LEU A 102 -4.41 4.16 9.10
CA LEU A 102 -4.00 5.36 8.36
C LEU A 102 -3.32 6.37 9.29
N LYS A 103 -3.92 6.63 10.45
CA LYS A 103 -3.34 7.53 11.45
C LYS A 103 -1.98 7.06 11.92
N ALA A 104 -1.84 5.76 12.22
CA ALA A 104 -0.58 5.17 12.64
C ALA A 104 0.50 5.29 11.55
N GLU A 105 0.13 5.08 10.30
CA GLU A 105 1.06 5.23 9.18
C GLU A 105 1.56 6.67 9.04
N LEU A 106 0.66 7.65 9.14
CA LEU A 106 1.04 9.07 9.07
C LEU A 106 1.91 9.51 10.26
N ARG A 107 1.61 9.03 11.47
CA ARG A 107 2.48 9.26 12.64
C ARG A 107 3.86 8.66 12.44
N ARG A 108 3.92 7.47 11.89
CA ARG A 108 5.18 6.77 11.58
C ARG A 108 6.03 7.56 10.58
N GLU A 109 5.39 8.23 9.64
CA GLU A 109 6.07 9.11 8.68
C GLU A 109 6.46 10.47 9.29
N GLY A 110 6.20 10.69 10.55
CA GLY A 110 6.62 11.88 11.28
C GLY A 110 5.62 13.03 11.31
N PHE A 111 4.39 12.82 10.87
CA PHE A 111 3.38 13.86 10.90
C PHE A 111 2.77 14.03 12.29
N ALA A 112 2.53 15.28 12.67
CA ALA A 112 1.75 15.63 13.86
C ALA A 112 0.26 15.58 13.52
N LEU A 113 -0.48 14.74 14.23
CA LEU A 113 -1.93 14.64 14.12
C LEU A 113 -2.60 15.39 15.25
N THR A 114 -3.71 16.05 14.93
CA THR A 114 -4.55 16.73 15.90
C THR A 114 -5.97 16.18 15.85
N GLU A 115 -6.66 16.22 16.97
CA GLU A 115 -8.10 15.91 17.07
C GLU A 115 -8.98 17.16 17.11
N SER A 116 -8.34 18.33 17.14
CA SER A 116 -9.03 19.63 17.14
C SER A 116 -9.04 20.23 15.76
N THR A 117 -10.24 20.59 15.28
CA THR A 117 -10.39 21.30 14.01
C THR A 117 -9.84 22.72 14.05
N ASP A 118 -9.73 23.30 15.25
CA ASP A 118 -9.25 24.68 15.43
C ASP A 118 -7.72 24.79 15.21
N ASP A 119 -6.99 23.69 15.41
CA ASP A 119 -5.55 23.62 15.27
C ASP A 119 -5.09 22.91 13.98
N THR A 120 -5.98 22.74 13.04
CA THR A 120 -5.72 21.95 11.84
C THR A 120 -5.24 22.82 10.70
N ASP A 121 -4.13 22.41 10.09
CA ASP A 121 -3.61 23.06 8.89
C ASP A 121 -4.03 22.31 7.61
N CYS A 122 -4.23 20.99 7.71
CA CYS A 122 -4.59 20.13 6.59
C CYS A 122 -5.50 18.99 7.03
N ILE A 123 -6.50 18.68 6.23
CA ILE A 123 -7.42 17.57 6.48
C ILE A 123 -7.09 16.42 5.53
N VAL A 124 -6.90 15.23 6.08
CA VAL A 124 -6.70 13.99 5.33
C VAL A 124 -7.91 13.09 5.51
N MET A 125 -8.53 12.70 4.43
CA MET A 125 -9.71 11.84 4.45
C MET A 125 -9.38 10.49 3.84
N GLY A 126 -9.55 9.44 4.62
CA GLY A 126 -9.33 8.06 4.18
C GLY A 126 -10.64 7.28 3.98
N ASP A 127 -10.54 5.95 4.05
CA ASP A 127 -11.68 5.07 3.80
C ASP A 127 -12.81 5.30 4.82
N ARG A 128 -14.01 5.38 4.30
CA ARG A 128 -15.24 5.61 5.03
C ARG A 128 -15.61 4.49 6.02
N LYS A 129 -15.17 3.27 5.79
CA LYS A 129 -15.50 2.11 6.65
C LYS A 129 -14.96 2.22 8.07
N SER A 130 -14.10 3.18 8.31
CA SER A 130 -13.42 3.38 9.58
C SER A 130 -14.06 4.44 10.47
N VAL A 131 -15.07 5.13 10.00
CA VAL A 131 -15.77 6.18 10.74
C VAL A 131 -17.10 5.63 11.22
N VAL A 132 -17.05 4.81 12.22
CA VAL A 132 -18.24 4.40 12.95
C VAL A 132 -18.15 4.94 14.37
#